data_1aa2292d8d37fa5be1ce56a191ea4795
#
_entry.id   1aa2292d8d37fa5be1ce56a191ea4795
#
_cell.length_a   1.000
_cell.length_b   1.000
_cell.length_c   1.000
_cell.angle_alpha   90.00
_cell.angle_beta   90.00
_cell.angle_gamma   90.00
#
_symmetry.space_group_name_H-M   'P 1'
#
loop_
_entity.id
_entity.type
_entity.pdbx_description
1 polymer ?
#
loop_
_entity_poly.entity_id
_entity_poly.type
_entity_poly.pdbx_seq_one_letter_code
_entity_poly.pdbx_strand_id
1 'polypeptide(L)'
;QPGAVAAAPATAVEIPAITLISASQTGNARRVAEALRDDLLAARLNVNLVNAGDYKFKQIASEKLLVVVASTQGEGEPAEEAVALHKFLFSKKAPKLDGTAFAVFGLGDTSYEFFCQSGKDFDSKLAELGAERLLDRVDADVEYQTAAAEWRARIVEVLKARVPKETQAQAAFTATGAVNDIHTSPYTKEAPLAASLSVNQKITGRDSEKDVRHIEIDLGDSGLRYQPGDALGIWYQNDPALVKELVELLWLKGDEPVTVEGKTQPLSEALQWHFELTVNTPNIVENYATLTRSESLLPFVGDKAKLQHYAASTPIVDMVRFSPAQLDADALIGLLRPLTPRLYSIASSQAEVESEVHVTVGVVRYDIEGRARAGGASSFLADRVEEEGEVRVFIEHNDNF
;
A
#
# COMPACT_ATOMS: atom_id res chain seq x y z
N GLN A 1 -25.01 -53.59 44.15
CA GLN A 1 -24.08 -52.72 43.42
C GLN A 1 -24.86 -51.87 42.42
N PRO A 2 -24.79 -50.53 42.47
CA PRO A 2 -25.41 -49.68 41.47
C PRO A 2 -24.43 -49.45 40.31
N GLY A 3 -24.93 -49.62 39.08
CA GLY A 3 -24.20 -49.42 37.85
C GLY A 3 -23.85 -47.93 37.64
N ALA A 4 -22.58 -47.72 37.29
CA ALA A 4 -22.10 -46.43 36.86
C ALA A 4 -22.70 -46.07 35.49
N VAL A 5 -23.46 -44.98 35.43
CA VAL A 5 -23.89 -44.36 34.18
C VAL A 5 -22.68 -43.66 33.60
N ALA A 6 -22.15 -44.14 32.48
CA ALA A 6 -21.12 -43.46 31.72
C ALA A 6 -21.71 -42.16 31.17
N ALA A 7 -21.15 -41.04 31.60
CA ALA A 7 -21.44 -39.75 31.02
C ALA A 7 -21.02 -39.75 29.55
N ALA A 8 -21.93 -39.43 28.64
CA ALA A 8 -21.61 -39.20 27.24
C ALA A 8 -20.57 -38.08 27.12
N PRO A 9 -19.60 -38.14 26.19
CA PRO A 9 -18.65 -37.10 26.00
C PRO A 9 -19.41 -35.82 25.54
N ALA A 10 -19.21 -34.75 26.27
CA ALA A 10 -19.69 -33.43 25.87
C ALA A 10 -19.12 -33.17 24.47
N THR A 11 -19.98 -33.00 23.48
CA THR A 11 -19.62 -32.55 22.15
C THR A 11 -18.93 -31.22 22.35
N ALA A 12 -17.63 -31.16 22.06
CA ALA A 12 -16.88 -29.93 22.01
C ALA A 12 -17.57 -29.02 20.99
N VAL A 13 -18.15 -27.93 21.47
CA VAL A 13 -18.71 -26.90 20.59
C VAL A 13 -17.52 -26.35 19.82
N GLU A 14 -17.46 -26.70 18.53
CA GLU A 14 -16.42 -26.13 17.64
C GLU A 14 -16.59 -24.62 17.63
N ILE A 15 -15.57 -23.93 18.13
CA ILE A 15 -15.50 -22.47 18.15
C ILE A 15 -15.29 -22.02 16.71
N PRO A 16 -16.20 -21.23 16.11
CA PRO A 16 -15.97 -20.75 14.77
C PRO A 16 -14.73 -19.87 14.75
N ALA A 17 -13.67 -20.36 14.13
CA ALA A 17 -12.46 -19.58 13.88
C ALA A 17 -12.73 -18.55 12.78
N ILE A 18 -12.23 -17.35 12.99
CA ILE A 18 -12.16 -16.34 11.95
C ILE A 18 -10.92 -16.63 11.12
N THR A 19 -11.11 -16.86 9.82
CA THR A 19 -9.98 -16.99 8.88
C THR A 19 -9.73 -15.64 8.23
N LEU A 20 -8.52 -15.15 8.41
CA LEU A 20 -8.04 -13.88 7.85
C LEU A 20 -6.98 -14.18 6.80
N ILE A 21 -7.28 -13.90 5.53
CA ILE A 21 -6.38 -14.11 4.40
C ILE A 21 -5.72 -12.79 4.02
N SER A 22 -4.40 -12.78 4.00
CA SER A 22 -3.59 -11.68 3.50
C SER A 22 -3.11 -12.00 2.08
N ALA A 23 -3.49 -11.17 1.12
CA ALA A 23 -3.05 -11.23 -0.26
C ALA A 23 -2.21 -9.98 -0.58
N SER A 24 -0.91 -10.07 -0.28
CA SER A 24 -0.02 -8.90 -0.30
C SER A 24 1.03 -9.03 -1.39
N GLN A 25 1.31 -7.92 -2.09
CA GLN A 25 2.41 -7.83 -3.05
C GLN A 25 3.65 -7.19 -2.42
N THR A 26 3.45 -6.15 -1.63
CA THR A 26 4.53 -5.32 -1.05
C THR A 26 4.47 -5.25 0.48
N GLY A 27 3.72 -6.15 1.11
CA GLY A 27 3.57 -6.22 2.57
C GLY A 27 2.46 -5.33 3.16
N ASN A 28 1.89 -4.39 2.41
CA ASN A 28 0.87 -3.49 2.96
C ASN A 28 -0.41 -4.23 3.40
N ALA A 29 -0.93 -5.14 2.57
CA ALA A 29 -2.09 -5.95 2.94
C ALA A 29 -1.80 -6.82 4.17
N ARG A 30 -0.59 -7.36 4.26
CA ARG A 30 -0.15 -8.14 5.40
C ARG A 30 -0.15 -7.32 6.69
N ARG A 31 0.37 -6.09 6.69
CA ARG A 31 0.36 -5.21 7.86
C ARG A 31 -1.06 -4.90 8.34
N VAL A 32 -1.97 -4.63 7.42
CA VAL A 32 -3.38 -4.43 7.77
C VAL A 32 -3.98 -5.69 8.39
N ALA A 33 -3.69 -6.86 7.81
CA ALA A 33 -4.16 -8.14 8.31
C ALA A 33 -3.56 -8.47 9.69
N GLU A 34 -2.29 -8.24 9.91
CA GLU A 34 -1.63 -8.45 11.21
C GLU A 34 -2.20 -7.53 12.28
N ALA A 35 -2.41 -6.25 11.97
CA ALA A 35 -3.04 -5.31 12.89
C ALA A 35 -4.49 -5.73 13.22
N LEU A 36 -5.23 -6.23 12.24
CA LEU A 36 -6.58 -6.76 12.49
C LEU A 36 -6.54 -8.03 13.36
N ARG A 37 -5.59 -8.94 13.10
CA ARG A 37 -5.38 -10.11 13.96
C ARG A 37 -5.16 -9.69 15.41
N ASP A 38 -4.31 -8.72 15.65
CA ASP A 38 -4.01 -8.24 17.00
C ASP A 38 -5.24 -7.62 17.66
N ASP A 39 -6.04 -6.85 16.93
CA ASP A 39 -7.30 -6.28 17.41
C ASP A 39 -8.32 -7.39 17.75
N LEU A 40 -8.41 -8.43 16.94
CA LEU A 40 -9.30 -9.56 17.17
C LEU A 40 -8.87 -10.38 18.39
N LEU A 41 -7.57 -10.63 18.56
CA LEU A 41 -7.02 -11.29 19.74
C LEU A 41 -7.26 -10.47 21.00
N ALA A 42 -7.07 -9.15 20.95
CA ALA A 42 -7.40 -8.25 22.05
C ALA A 42 -8.89 -8.28 22.43
N ALA A 43 -9.75 -8.51 21.44
CA ALA A 43 -11.18 -8.73 21.63
C ALA A 43 -11.55 -10.15 22.08
N ARG A 44 -10.55 -11.00 22.34
CA ARG A 44 -10.71 -12.43 22.73
C ARG A 44 -11.44 -13.28 21.70
N LEU A 45 -11.20 -12.98 20.42
CA LEU A 45 -11.72 -13.76 19.31
C LEU A 45 -10.63 -14.68 18.75
N ASN A 46 -11.02 -15.89 18.38
CA ASN A 46 -10.13 -16.86 17.75
C ASN A 46 -9.95 -16.52 16.28
N VAL A 47 -8.72 -16.21 15.86
CA VAL A 47 -8.38 -15.84 14.49
C VAL A 47 -7.20 -16.64 13.98
N ASN A 48 -7.30 -17.09 12.73
CA ASN A 48 -6.22 -17.72 11.98
C ASN A 48 -5.82 -16.81 10.82
N LEU A 49 -4.66 -16.18 10.93
CA LEU A 49 -4.06 -15.38 9.86
C LEU A 49 -3.22 -16.27 8.96
N VAL A 50 -3.49 -16.24 7.66
CA VAL A 50 -2.76 -17.01 6.66
C VAL A 50 -2.49 -16.16 5.43
N ASN A 51 -1.30 -16.32 4.82
CA ASN A 51 -1.02 -15.73 3.52
C ASN A 51 -1.81 -16.47 2.44
N ALA A 52 -2.25 -15.77 1.42
CA ALA A 52 -3.02 -16.36 0.32
C ALA A 52 -2.26 -17.50 -0.38
N GLY A 53 -0.92 -17.40 -0.47
CA GLY A 53 -0.07 -18.46 -1.05
C GLY A 53 -0.03 -19.75 -0.25
N ASP A 54 -0.18 -19.67 1.06
CA ASP A 54 -0.18 -20.83 1.98
C ASP A 54 -1.59 -21.36 2.24
N TYR A 55 -2.60 -20.61 1.85
CA TYR A 55 -3.98 -21.00 2.07
C TYR A 55 -4.40 -22.15 1.16
N LYS A 56 -4.86 -23.21 1.78
CA LYS A 56 -5.41 -24.35 1.05
C LYS A 56 -6.79 -23.99 0.52
N PHE A 57 -6.87 -23.45 -0.67
CA PHE A 57 -8.07 -22.80 -1.22
C PHE A 57 -9.33 -23.67 -1.23
N LYS A 58 -9.20 -25.01 -1.21
CA LYS A 58 -10.35 -25.92 -1.07
C LYS A 58 -11.03 -25.82 0.31
N GLN A 59 -10.31 -25.32 1.34
CA GLN A 59 -10.87 -25.11 2.68
C GLN A 59 -11.91 -24.01 2.73
N ILE A 60 -11.97 -23.13 1.72
CA ILE A 60 -12.91 -22.01 1.69
C ILE A 60 -14.38 -22.48 1.82
N ALA A 61 -14.67 -23.68 1.35
CA ALA A 61 -16.01 -24.29 1.47
C ALA A 61 -16.46 -24.51 2.92
N SER A 62 -15.53 -24.62 3.85
CA SER A 62 -15.80 -24.88 5.29
C SER A 62 -15.69 -23.64 6.16
N GLU A 63 -15.29 -22.50 5.59
CA GLU A 63 -15.14 -21.27 6.35
C GLU A 63 -16.50 -20.73 6.82
N LYS A 64 -16.56 -20.28 8.06
CA LYS A 64 -17.75 -19.62 8.63
C LYS A 64 -17.62 -18.10 8.62
N LEU A 65 -16.45 -17.60 9.06
CA LEU A 65 -16.12 -16.18 9.09
C LEU A 65 -14.81 -15.98 8.34
N LEU A 66 -14.87 -15.27 7.23
CA LEU A 66 -13.76 -15.08 6.31
C LEU A 66 -13.51 -13.58 6.10
N VAL A 67 -12.27 -13.16 6.31
CA VAL A 67 -11.85 -11.78 6.02
C VAL A 67 -10.69 -11.83 5.04
N VAL A 68 -10.76 -11.05 3.99
CA VAL A 68 -9.72 -10.96 2.95
C VAL A 68 -9.20 -9.52 2.89
N VAL A 69 -7.88 -9.39 3.02
CA VAL A 69 -7.17 -8.12 2.79
C VAL A 69 -6.33 -8.30 1.53
N ALA A 70 -6.67 -7.60 0.46
CA ALA A 70 -6.13 -7.87 -0.87
C ALA A 70 -5.51 -6.63 -1.52
N SER A 71 -4.23 -6.73 -1.88
CA SER A 71 -3.54 -5.78 -2.75
C SER A 71 -3.85 -6.05 -4.22
N THR A 72 -3.78 -5.01 -5.02
CA THR A 72 -3.85 -5.06 -6.48
C THR A 72 -2.50 -4.70 -7.06
N GLN A 73 -2.06 -5.45 -8.08
CA GLN A 73 -0.82 -5.16 -8.82
C GLN A 73 -1.09 -4.97 -10.31
N GLY A 74 -0.11 -4.42 -11.02
CA GLY A 74 -0.09 -4.31 -12.47
C GLY A 74 -1.37 -3.69 -13.04
N GLU A 75 -1.95 -4.35 -14.00
CA GLU A 75 -3.19 -3.96 -14.71
C GLU A 75 -4.46 -4.48 -14.00
N GLY A 76 -4.43 -4.61 -12.68
CA GLY A 76 -5.58 -5.06 -11.88
C GLY A 76 -5.51 -6.50 -11.42
N GLU A 77 -4.37 -7.16 -11.63
CA GLU A 77 -4.17 -8.53 -11.18
C GLU A 77 -4.13 -8.63 -9.66
N PRO A 78 -4.53 -9.79 -9.10
CA PRO A 78 -4.28 -10.08 -7.70
C PRO A 78 -2.77 -10.17 -7.42
N ALA A 79 -2.37 -9.92 -6.18
CA ALA A 79 -1.01 -10.20 -5.73
C ALA A 79 -0.60 -11.64 -6.11
N GLU A 80 0.67 -11.84 -6.44
CA GLU A 80 1.17 -13.13 -6.97
C GLU A 80 0.74 -14.32 -6.09
N GLU A 81 0.85 -14.18 -4.78
CA GLU A 81 0.44 -15.21 -3.83
C GLU A 81 -1.07 -15.54 -3.85
N ALA A 82 -1.90 -14.63 -4.33
CA ALA A 82 -3.35 -14.79 -4.39
C ALA A 82 -3.87 -15.32 -5.73
N VAL A 83 -3.01 -15.46 -6.74
CA VAL A 83 -3.41 -15.89 -8.09
C VAL A 83 -4.09 -17.25 -8.09
N ALA A 84 -3.60 -18.20 -7.32
CA ALA A 84 -4.17 -19.54 -7.27
C ALA A 84 -5.57 -19.54 -6.64
N LEU A 85 -5.76 -18.83 -5.54
CA LEU A 85 -7.05 -18.66 -4.88
C LEU A 85 -8.04 -17.93 -5.80
N HIS A 86 -7.61 -16.84 -6.41
CA HIS A 86 -8.42 -16.07 -7.36
C HIS A 86 -8.91 -16.95 -8.52
N LYS A 87 -8.00 -17.65 -9.20
CA LYS A 87 -8.35 -18.58 -10.29
C LYS A 87 -9.32 -19.67 -9.86
N PHE A 88 -9.12 -20.22 -8.67
CA PHE A 88 -10.01 -21.25 -8.13
C PHE A 88 -11.44 -20.72 -7.93
N LEU A 89 -11.59 -19.54 -7.33
CA LEU A 89 -12.91 -18.92 -7.09
C LEU A 89 -13.65 -18.57 -8.38
N PHE A 90 -12.92 -18.21 -9.44
CA PHE A 90 -13.48 -17.92 -10.77
C PHE A 90 -13.64 -19.16 -11.65
N SER A 91 -13.24 -20.32 -11.19
CA SER A 91 -13.38 -21.58 -11.94
C SER A 91 -14.75 -22.23 -11.71
N LYS A 92 -15.11 -23.14 -12.60
CA LYS A 92 -16.31 -24.00 -12.44
C LYS A 92 -16.26 -24.93 -11.21
N LYS A 93 -15.11 -25.04 -10.54
CA LYS A 93 -14.90 -25.84 -9.35
C LYS A 93 -15.12 -25.07 -8.06
N ALA A 94 -15.42 -23.78 -8.15
CA ALA A 94 -15.70 -22.95 -6.97
C ALA A 94 -16.92 -23.48 -6.22
N PRO A 95 -16.82 -23.68 -4.90
CA PRO A 95 -17.92 -24.19 -4.10
C PRO A 95 -18.97 -23.12 -3.87
N LYS A 96 -20.18 -23.53 -3.51
CA LYS A 96 -21.15 -22.62 -2.92
C LYS A 96 -20.74 -22.28 -1.49
N LEU A 97 -20.95 -21.02 -1.09
CA LEU A 97 -20.51 -20.47 0.19
C LEU A 97 -21.69 -19.96 1.04
N ASP A 98 -22.84 -20.60 0.92
CA ASP A 98 -24.08 -20.19 1.61
C ASP A 98 -23.96 -20.17 3.15
N GLY A 99 -23.00 -20.89 3.72
CA GLY A 99 -22.72 -20.89 5.15
C GLY A 99 -21.57 -20.00 5.61
N THR A 100 -21.01 -19.18 4.70
CA THR A 100 -19.87 -18.31 4.96
C THR A 100 -20.31 -16.87 5.05
N ALA A 101 -19.79 -16.13 6.03
CA ALA A 101 -19.90 -14.68 6.09
C ALA A 101 -18.52 -14.05 5.89
N PHE A 102 -18.45 -12.96 5.14
CA PHE A 102 -17.16 -12.40 4.72
C PHE A 102 -17.11 -10.86 4.74
N ALA A 103 -15.90 -10.35 4.76
CA ALA A 103 -15.60 -8.94 4.48
C ALA A 103 -14.28 -8.83 3.71
N VAL A 104 -14.14 -7.78 2.90
CA VAL A 104 -12.97 -7.53 2.07
C VAL A 104 -12.47 -6.10 2.27
N PHE A 105 -11.17 -5.97 2.46
CA PHE A 105 -10.44 -4.70 2.41
C PHE A 105 -9.48 -4.72 1.23
N GLY A 106 -9.67 -3.82 0.28
CA GLY A 106 -8.85 -3.70 -0.91
C GLY A 106 -7.84 -2.57 -0.78
N LEU A 107 -6.63 -2.83 -1.26
CA LEU A 107 -5.54 -1.87 -1.39
C LEU A 107 -5.19 -1.67 -2.85
N GLY A 108 -4.95 -0.44 -3.23
CA GLY A 108 -4.59 -0.09 -4.59
C GLY A 108 -3.98 1.30 -4.68
N ASP A 109 -3.86 1.80 -5.88
CA ASP A 109 -3.39 3.15 -6.19
C ASP A 109 -4.32 3.75 -7.26
N THR A 110 -4.93 4.88 -6.96
CA THR A 110 -5.88 5.57 -7.86
C THR A 110 -5.24 6.09 -9.14
N SER A 111 -3.91 6.11 -9.24
CA SER A 111 -3.21 6.44 -10.49
C SER A 111 -3.34 5.35 -11.56
N TYR A 112 -3.74 4.13 -11.18
CA TYR A 112 -3.95 3.02 -12.09
C TYR A 112 -5.43 2.83 -12.45
N GLU A 113 -5.67 2.40 -13.70
CA GLU A 113 -7.02 2.21 -14.24
C GLU A 113 -7.85 1.22 -13.42
N PHE A 114 -7.24 0.10 -13.00
CA PHE A 114 -7.90 -0.97 -12.28
C PHE A 114 -7.71 -0.86 -10.76
N PHE A 115 -7.99 0.33 -10.24
CA PHE A 115 -7.89 0.64 -8.82
C PHE A 115 -8.65 -0.37 -7.95
N CYS A 116 -7.93 -1.01 -7.01
CA CYS A 116 -8.45 -2.03 -6.08
C CYS A 116 -9.17 -3.20 -6.77
N GLN A 117 -8.83 -3.53 -8.01
CA GLN A 117 -9.54 -4.55 -8.78
C GLN A 117 -9.53 -5.92 -8.09
N SER A 118 -8.41 -6.33 -7.51
CA SER A 118 -8.30 -7.59 -6.76
C SER A 118 -9.31 -7.66 -5.61
N GLY A 119 -9.43 -6.61 -4.81
CA GLY A 119 -10.43 -6.53 -3.74
C GLY A 119 -11.86 -6.59 -4.26
N LYS A 120 -12.13 -5.90 -5.37
CA LYS A 120 -13.43 -5.92 -6.04
C LYS A 120 -13.80 -7.32 -6.53
N ASP A 121 -12.84 -8.03 -7.11
CA ASP A 121 -13.02 -9.39 -7.60
C ASP A 121 -13.36 -10.35 -6.46
N PHE A 122 -12.59 -10.33 -5.39
CA PHE A 122 -12.87 -11.18 -4.21
C PHE A 122 -14.23 -10.88 -3.61
N ASP A 123 -14.55 -9.62 -3.39
CA ASP A 123 -15.82 -9.20 -2.78
C ASP A 123 -17.03 -9.64 -3.62
N SER A 124 -17.01 -9.34 -4.92
CA SER A 124 -18.11 -9.69 -5.82
C SER A 124 -18.24 -11.21 -6.00
N LYS A 125 -17.11 -11.93 -6.11
CA LYS A 125 -17.13 -13.37 -6.32
C LYS A 125 -17.60 -14.15 -5.09
N LEU A 126 -17.17 -13.77 -3.91
CA LEU A 126 -17.63 -14.38 -2.67
C LEU A 126 -19.14 -14.21 -2.51
N ALA A 127 -19.68 -13.02 -2.81
CA ALA A 127 -21.12 -12.78 -2.79
C ALA A 127 -21.87 -13.59 -3.86
N GLU A 128 -21.33 -13.69 -5.07
CA GLU A 128 -21.90 -14.51 -6.16
C GLU A 128 -21.97 -15.99 -5.79
N LEU A 129 -20.99 -16.48 -5.03
CA LEU A 129 -20.97 -17.88 -4.56
C LEU A 129 -21.93 -18.14 -3.38
N GLY A 130 -22.64 -17.14 -2.90
CA GLY A 130 -23.67 -17.24 -1.86
C GLY A 130 -23.21 -16.81 -0.46
N ALA A 131 -22.01 -16.33 -0.29
CA ALA A 131 -21.51 -15.86 1.00
C ALA A 131 -22.20 -14.54 1.43
N GLU A 132 -22.46 -14.39 2.72
CA GLU A 132 -23.04 -13.19 3.31
C GLU A 132 -21.99 -12.10 3.52
N ARG A 133 -22.19 -10.92 2.94
CA ARG A 133 -21.32 -9.76 3.15
C ARG A 133 -21.59 -9.14 4.52
N LEU A 134 -20.56 -9.08 5.38
CA LEU A 134 -20.65 -8.51 6.73
C LEU A 134 -20.53 -6.98 6.73
N LEU A 135 -19.67 -6.44 5.89
CA LEU A 135 -19.46 -5.02 5.67
C LEU A 135 -19.25 -4.75 4.19
N ASP A 136 -19.62 -3.55 3.76
CA ASP A 136 -19.26 -3.07 2.43
C ASP A 136 -17.73 -3.06 2.28
N ARG A 137 -17.25 -3.46 1.10
CA ARG A 137 -15.85 -3.43 0.76
C ARG A 137 -15.29 -2.01 0.91
N VAL A 138 -14.09 -1.91 1.41
CA VAL A 138 -13.30 -0.67 1.40
C VAL A 138 -12.26 -0.77 0.30
N ASP A 139 -12.16 0.26 -0.53
CA ASP A 139 -11.13 0.44 -1.56
C ASP A 139 -10.20 1.56 -1.09
N ALA A 140 -9.02 1.18 -0.58
CA ALA A 140 -8.07 2.12 0.00
C ALA A 140 -6.97 2.47 -0.99
N ASP A 141 -6.65 3.76 -1.07
CA ASP A 141 -5.55 4.31 -1.86
C ASP A 141 -4.20 4.15 -1.12
N VAL A 142 -3.13 4.67 -1.67
CA VAL A 142 -1.76 4.58 -1.12
C VAL A 142 -1.65 5.02 0.35
N GLU A 143 -2.45 5.98 0.77
CA GLU A 143 -2.56 6.43 2.18
C GLU A 143 -3.68 5.67 2.92
N TYR A 144 -3.55 4.37 2.98
CA TYR A 144 -4.58 3.45 3.48
C TYR A 144 -4.74 3.43 5.01
N GLN A 145 -3.81 4.01 5.77
CA GLN A 145 -3.71 3.81 7.23
C GLN A 145 -4.98 4.22 7.98
N THR A 146 -5.53 5.39 7.67
CA THR A 146 -6.76 5.89 8.29
C THR A 146 -7.95 5.01 7.93
N ALA A 147 -8.12 4.71 6.65
CA ALA A 147 -9.21 3.83 6.18
C ALA A 147 -9.10 2.43 6.78
N ALA A 148 -7.88 1.90 6.91
CA ALA A 148 -7.63 0.60 7.54
C ALA A 148 -7.99 0.62 9.04
N ALA A 149 -7.63 1.68 9.76
CA ALA A 149 -7.94 1.80 11.19
C ALA A 149 -9.46 1.88 11.44
N GLU A 150 -10.16 2.67 10.65
CA GLU A 150 -11.63 2.80 10.71
C GLU A 150 -12.33 1.48 10.37
N TRP A 151 -11.89 0.82 9.31
CA TRP A 151 -12.44 -0.46 8.89
C TRP A 151 -12.19 -1.56 9.93
N ARG A 152 -10.96 -1.63 10.50
CA ARG A 152 -10.65 -2.60 11.55
C ARG A 152 -11.56 -2.44 12.78
N ALA A 153 -11.77 -1.20 13.24
CA ALA A 153 -12.68 -0.94 14.34
C ALA A 153 -14.11 -1.45 14.07
N ARG A 154 -14.60 -1.23 12.85
CA ARG A 154 -15.94 -1.68 12.42
C ARG A 154 -16.04 -3.20 12.30
N ILE A 155 -15.08 -3.85 11.65
CA ILE A 155 -15.13 -5.30 11.44
C ILE A 155 -14.98 -6.08 12.74
N VAL A 156 -14.18 -5.60 13.68
CA VAL A 156 -14.05 -6.20 15.01
C VAL A 156 -15.41 -6.24 15.72
N GLU A 157 -16.17 -5.16 15.73
CA GLU A 157 -17.49 -5.11 16.36
C GLU A 157 -18.50 -6.05 15.65
N VAL A 158 -18.47 -6.09 14.33
CA VAL A 158 -19.32 -7.01 13.56
C VAL A 158 -19.00 -8.48 13.85
N LEU A 159 -17.72 -8.83 13.92
CA LEU A 159 -17.29 -10.19 14.22
C LEU A 159 -17.59 -10.58 15.68
N LYS A 160 -17.44 -9.68 16.63
CA LYS A 160 -17.87 -9.91 18.03
C LYS A 160 -19.34 -10.28 18.12
N ALA A 161 -20.20 -9.64 17.35
CA ALA A 161 -21.64 -9.94 17.35
C ALA A 161 -21.96 -11.32 16.77
N ARG A 162 -21.06 -11.89 15.96
CA ARG A 162 -21.23 -13.21 15.32
C ARG A 162 -20.69 -14.38 16.14
N VAL A 163 -19.81 -14.11 17.11
CA VAL A 163 -19.20 -15.13 17.96
C VAL A 163 -19.94 -15.15 19.32
N PRO A 164 -20.45 -16.32 19.78
CA PRO A 164 -21.12 -16.42 21.07
C PRO A 164 -20.24 -15.98 22.24
N LYS A 165 -20.81 -15.27 23.22
CA LYS A 165 -20.09 -14.73 24.37
C LYS A 165 -19.38 -15.80 25.22
N GLU A 166 -19.95 -16.97 25.30
CA GLU A 166 -19.38 -18.12 26.04
C GLU A 166 -18.08 -18.62 25.41
N THR A 167 -17.92 -18.41 24.11
CA THR A 167 -16.74 -18.81 23.33
C THR A 167 -15.60 -17.82 23.45
N GLN A 168 -15.90 -16.56 23.77
CA GLN A 168 -14.89 -15.49 23.92
C GLN A 168 -14.02 -15.68 25.19
N ALA A 169 -14.53 -16.37 26.20
CA ALA A 169 -13.81 -16.62 27.46
C ALA A 169 -12.73 -17.71 27.34
N GLN A 170 -12.86 -18.66 26.42
CA GLN A 170 -11.93 -19.76 26.22
C GLN A 170 -10.74 -19.46 25.32
N ALA A 171 -10.84 -18.48 24.44
CA ALA A 171 -9.76 -18.09 23.52
C ALA A 171 -8.53 -17.46 24.22
N ALA A 172 -8.66 -17.07 25.50
CA ALA A 172 -7.57 -16.46 26.27
C ALA A 172 -6.44 -17.44 26.65
N PHE A 173 -6.61 -18.76 26.48
CA PHE A 173 -5.66 -19.76 26.94
C PHE A 173 -4.74 -20.36 25.84
N THR A 174 -4.95 -20.05 24.56
CA THR A 174 -4.15 -20.61 23.47
C THR A 174 -3.25 -19.60 22.76
N ALA A 175 -3.18 -18.37 23.22
CA ALA A 175 -2.38 -17.32 22.60
C ALA A 175 -0.92 -17.28 23.10
N THR A 176 -0.32 -18.40 23.48
CA THR A 176 1.12 -18.52 23.73
C THR A 176 1.83 -19.24 22.57
N GLY A 177 1.55 -18.80 21.35
CA GLY A 177 2.46 -19.05 20.22
C GLY A 177 3.50 -17.93 20.25
N ALA A 178 4.72 -18.25 20.67
CA ALA A 178 5.85 -17.36 20.54
C ALA A 178 5.98 -16.95 19.06
N VAL A 179 5.58 -15.73 18.74
CA VAL A 179 5.96 -15.11 17.48
C VAL A 179 7.46 -14.91 17.61
N ASN A 180 8.24 -15.69 16.90
CA ASN A 180 9.66 -15.41 16.70
C ASN A 180 9.74 -14.12 15.92
N ASP A 181 9.90 -13.03 16.64
CA ASP A 181 10.03 -11.69 16.13
C ASP A 181 11.45 -11.52 15.55
N ILE A 182 11.65 -12.07 14.33
CA ILE A 182 12.92 -11.97 13.60
C ILE A 182 13.07 -10.58 12.94
N HIS A 183 12.01 -9.76 13.00
CA HIS A 183 11.89 -8.54 12.22
C HIS A 183 11.62 -7.27 13.04
N THR A 184 11.91 -7.24 14.33
CA THR A 184 11.85 -6.00 15.11
C THR A 184 13.04 -5.11 14.78
N SER A 185 12.81 -4.15 13.89
CA SER A 185 13.73 -3.04 13.66
C SER A 185 13.12 -1.76 14.24
N PRO A 186 13.93 -0.87 14.88
CA PRO A 186 13.47 0.45 15.28
C PRO A 186 13.20 1.35 14.06
N TYR A 187 13.65 0.95 12.87
CA TYR A 187 13.50 1.70 11.63
C TYR A 187 12.31 1.21 10.83
N THR A 188 11.35 2.08 10.64
CA THR A 188 10.09 1.83 9.94
C THR A 188 9.84 2.87 8.85
N LYS A 189 8.76 2.71 8.09
CA LYS A 189 8.30 3.72 7.14
C LYS A 189 8.14 5.09 7.81
N GLU A 190 7.59 5.13 9.01
CA GLU A 190 7.30 6.34 9.80
C GLU A 190 8.54 6.88 10.53
N ALA A 191 9.49 6.03 10.81
CA ALA A 191 10.75 6.35 11.48
C ALA A 191 11.95 5.75 10.71
N PRO A 192 12.25 6.26 9.50
CA PRO A 192 13.28 5.70 8.63
C PRO A 192 14.69 5.92 9.18
N LEU A 193 15.63 5.06 8.76
CA LEU A 193 17.06 5.24 9.00
C LEU A 193 17.60 6.34 8.08
N ALA A 194 18.33 7.28 8.64
CA ALA A 194 19.18 8.20 7.86
C ALA A 194 20.46 7.45 7.44
N ALA A 195 20.43 6.88 6.23
CA ALA A 195 21.56 6.19 5.61
C ALA A 195 22.29 7.09 4.63
N SER A 196 23.39 6.65 4.05
CA SER A 196 24.13 7.41 3.06
C SER A 196 24.27 6.67 1.73
N LEU A 197 24.18 7.40 0.63
CA LEU A 197 24.41 6.88 -0.71
C LEU A 197 25.91 6.79 -0.97
N SER A 198 26.45 5.57 -1.02
CA SER A 198 27.89 5.34 -1.19
C SER A 198 28.30 5.17 -2.65
N VAL A 199 27.44 4.60 -3.50
CA VAL A 199 27.70 4.39 -4.92
C VAL A 199 26.48 4.70 -5.75
N ASN A 200 26.69 5.44 -6.83
CA ASN A 200 25.71 5.68 -7.90
C ASN A 200 26.41 5.48 -9.24
N GLN A 201 26.20 4.32 -9.85
CA GLN A 201 26.85 3.95 -11.09
C GLN A 201 25.83 3.68 -12.18
N LYS A 202 25.94 4.41 -13.30
CA LYS A 202 25.17 4.08 -14.50
C LYS A 202 25.69 2.79 -15.10
N ILE A 203 24.80 1.80 -15.27
CA ILE A 203 25.13 0.47 -15.80
C ILE A 203 24.64 0.22 -17.22
N THR A 204 23.87 1.15 -17.80
CA THR A 204 23.48 1.10 -19.21
C THR A 204 24.57 1.65 -20.11
N GLY A 205 24.72 1.04 -21.31
CA GLY A 205 25.68 1.47 -22.31
C GLY A 205 25.41 2.85 -22.90
N ARG A 206 26.40 3.42 -23.59
CA ARG A 206 26.32 4.79 -24.15
C ARG A 206 25.22 4.95 -25.19
N ASP A 207 24.88 3.88 -25.89
CA ASP A 207 23.86 3.89 -26.97
C ASP A 207 22.48 3.45 -26.46
N SER A 208 22.31 3.24 -25.16
CA SER A 208 21.02 2.88 -24.56
C SER A 208 20.16 4.13 -24.30
N GLU A 209 18.93 4.08 -24.72
CA GLU A 209 17.93 5.09 -24.36
C GLU A 209 17.51 5.00 -22.90
N LYS A 210 17.83 3.88 -22.22
CA LYS A 210 17.53 3.67 -20.81
C LYS A 210 18.67 4.18 -19.93
N ASP A 211 18.30 4.75 -18.79
CA ASP A 211 19.21 5.10 -17.71
C ASP A 211 18.92 4.17 -16.54
N VAL A 212 19.81 3.21 -16.30
CA VAL A 212 19.70 2.27 -15.17
C VAL A 212 20.92 2.45 -14.28
N ARG A 213 20.68 2.58 -12.99
CA ARG A 213 21.72 2.84 -11.98
C ARG A 213 21.85 1.66 -11.03
N HIS A 214 23.08 1.31 -10.73
CA HIS A 214 23.45 0.51 -9.57
C HIS A 214 23.69 1.47 -8.40
N ILE A 215 22.90 1.35 -7.35
CA ILE A 215 22.93 2.21 -6.17
C ILE A 215 23.30 1.36 -4.96
N GLU A 216 24.33 1.78 -4.24
CA GLU A 216 24.73 1.20 -2.96
C GLU A 216 24.44 2.20 -1.84
N ILE A 217 23.79 1.73 -0.79
CA ILE A 217 23.42 2.54 0.38
C ILE A 217 24.08 1.92 1.61
N ASP A 218 24.85 2.74 2.31
CA ASP A 218 25.48 2.35 3.56
C ASP A 218 24.50 2.53 4.72
N LEU A 219 24.21 1.41 5.38
CA LEU A 219 23.32 1.35 6.55
C LEU A 219 24.07 1.66 7.86
N GLY A 220 25.39 1.81 7.80
CA GLY A 220 26.24 2.07 8.96
C GLY A 220 26.10 1.02 10.06
N ASP A 221 26.19 1.46 11.31
CA ASP A 221 26.06 0.61 12.51
C ASP A 221 24.61 0.47 12.99
N SER A 222 23.64 0.70 12.12
CA SER A 222 22.21 0.69 12.47
C SER A 222 21.69 -0.67 12.95
N GLY A 223 22.36 -1.76 12.57
CA GLY A 223 21.89 -3.11 12.81
C GLY A 223 20.69 -3.52 11.95
N LEU A 224 20.34 -2.71 10.94
CA LEU A 224 19.25 -3.01 10.03
C LEU A 224 19.53 -4.29 9.23
N ARG A 225 18.60 -5.23 9.23
CA ARG A 225 18.71 -6.55 8.60
C ARG A 225 17.72 -6.70 7.47
N TYR A 226 18.15 -7.39 6.42
CA TYR A 226 17.29 -7.76 5.30
C TYR A 226 17.63 -9.16 4.77
N GLN A 227 16.73 -9.72 3.98
CA GLN A 227 16.87 -11.03 3.37
C GLN A 227 16.62 -10.94 1.85
N PRO A 228 17.04 -11.94 1.06
CA PRO A 228 16.66 -12.02 -0.34
C PRO A 228 15.12 -11.92 -0.51
N GLY A 229 14.68 -11.15 -1.50
CA GLY A 229 13.27 -10.89 -1.73
C GLY A 229 12.68 -9.70 -1.00
N ASP A 230 13.35 -9.17 0.02
CA ASP A 230 12.95 -7.91 0.67
C ASP A 230 13.10 -6.71 -0.26
N ALA A 231 12.39 -5.64 0.04
CA ALA A 231 12.51 -4.37 -0.65
C ALA A 231 13.07 -3.28 0.26
N LEU A 232 13.81 -2.36 -0.34
CA LEU A 232 14.27 -1.14 0.30
C LEU A 232 13.26 -0.03 0.04
N GLY A 233 12.65 0.48 1.11
CA GLY A 233 11.82 1.67 1.07
C GLY A 233 12.70 2.92 1.13
N ILE A 234 12.49 3.85 0.20
CA ILE A 234 13.28 5.08 0.08
C ILE A 234 12.35 6.29 0.11
N TRP A 235 12.54 7.15 1.10
CA TRP A 235 11.96 8.48 1.11
C TRP A 235 12.78 9.40 0.23
N TYR A 236 12.11 10.24 -0.55
CA TYR A 236 12.75 11.18 -1.45
C TYR A 236 12.18 12.59 -1.30
N GLN A 237 12.83 13.54 -1.93
CA GLN A 237 12.38 14.91 -2.06
C GLN A 237 12.03 15.20 -3.51
N ASN A 238 11.01 16.03 -3.72
CA ASN A 238 10.77 16.57 -5.05
C ASN A 238 11.90 17.49 -5.50
N ASP A 239 12.10 17.55 -6.81
CA ASP A 239 13.06 18.47 -7.40
C ASP A 239 12.67 19.92 -7.09
N PRO A 240 13.55 20.72 -6.47
CA PRO A 240 13.30 22.13 -6.22
C PRO A 240 12.94 22.93 -7.47
N ALA A 241 13.46 22.55 -8.63
CA ALA A 241 13.12 23.19 -9.91
C ALA A 241 11.67 22.90 -10.31
N LEU A 242 11.16 21.69 -10.08
CA LEU A 242 9.76 21.34 -10.30
C LEU A 242 8.84 22.10 -9.35
N VAL A 243 9.20 22.17 -8.07
CA VAL A 243 8.47 22.96 -7.07
C VAL A 243 8.37 24.43 -7.50
N LYS A 244 9.47 25.03 -7.91
CA LYS A 244 9.50 26.42 -8.40
C LYS A 244 8.61 26.62 -9.62
N GLU A 245 8.70 25.73 -10.61
CA GLU A 245 7.86 25.79 -11.81
C GLU A 245 6.37 25.76 -11.47
N LEU A 246 5.94 24.82 -10.60
CA LEU A 246 4.55 24.70 -10.18
C LEU A 246 4.06 25.94 -9.43
N VAL A 247 4.84 26.43 -8.49
CA VAL A 247 4.53 27.62 -7.69
C VAL A 247 4.36 28.86 -8.58
N GLU A 248 5.27 29.06 -9.52
CA GLU A 248 5.21 30.18 -10.47
C GLU A 248 4.00 30.10 -11.41
N LEU A 249 3.67 28.92 -11.91
CA LEU A 249 2.50 28.70 -12.77
C LEU A 249 1.19 29.03 -12.08
N LEU A 250 1.11 28.89 -10.77
CA LEU A 250 -0.06 29.17 -9.94
C LEU A 250 -0.08 30.59 -9.35
N TRP A 251 0.88 31.42 -9.73
CA TRP A 251 1.04 32.79 -9.23
C TRP A 251 1.29 32.88 -7.73
N LEU A 252 1.98 31.87 -7.20
CA LEU A 252 2.41 31.81 -5.80
C LEU A 252 3.88 32.23 -5.68
N LYS A 253 4.32 32.52 -4.47
CA LYS A 253 5.69 32.93 -4.16
C LYS A 253 6.55 31.79 -3.62
N GLY A 254 5.93 30.84 -2.94
CA GLY A 254 6.60 29.72 -2.27
C GLY A 254 6.83 29.92 -0.78
N ASP A 255 6.74 31.15 -0.28
CA ASP A 255 6.89 31.48 1.14
C ASP A 255 5.56 31.54 1.91
N GLU A 256 4.42 31.30 1.23
CA GLU A 256 3.12 31.28 1.86
C GLU A 256 3.09 30.23 2.98
N PRO A 257 2.59 30.57 4.18
CA PRO A 257 2.50 29.61 5.27
C PRO A 257 1.41 28.58 4.99
N VAL A 258 1.76 27.31 5.14
CA VAL A 258 0.83 26.17 5.07
C VAL A 258 1.04 25.28 6.27
N THR A 259 -0.01 24.57 6.67
CA THR A 259 0.06 23.62 7.78
C THR A 259 -0.04 22.20 7.27
N VAL A 260 0.99 21.39 7.56
CA VAL A 260 1.07 19.96 7.24
C VAL A 260 1.32 19.20 8.52
N GLU A 261 0.44 18.24 8.82
CA GLU A 261 0.51 17.42 10.05
C GLU A 261 0.68 18.27 11.34
N GLY A 262 -0.04 19.38 11.40
CA GLY A 262 -0.01 20.30 12.55
C GLY A 262 1.20 21.25 12.60
N LYS A 263 2.13 21.16 11.64
CA LYS A 263 3.30 22.02 11.54
C LYS A 263 3.14 23.08 10.44
N THR A 264 3.28 24.35 10.80
CA THR A 264 3.28 25.46 9.83
C THR A 264 4.67 25.63 9.21
N GLN A 265 4.74 25.72 7.89
CA GLN A 265 5.96 25.83 7.11
C GLN A 265 5.72 26.57 5.80
N PRO A 266 6.77 27.05 5.10
CA PRO A 266 6.62 27.63 3.77
C PRO A 266 6.11 26.64 2.74
N LEU A 267 5.27 27.09 1.82
CA LEU A 267 4.70 26.25 0.75
C LEU A 267 5.76 25.47 -0.03
N SER A 268 6.84 26.12 -0.45
CA SER A 268 7.91 25.45 -1.21
C SER A 268 8.56 24.31 -0.44
N GLU A 269 8.76 24.48 0.86
CA GLU A 269 9.29 23.41 1.72
C GLU A 269 8.28 22.25 1.85
N ALA A 270 7.00 22.58 2.06
CA ALA A 270 5.94 21.57 2.12
C ALA A 270 5.83 20.77 0.81
N LEU A 271 5.89 21.42 -0.34
CA LEU A 271 5.85 20.78 -1.65
C LEU A 271 7.08 19.90 -1.92
N GLN A 272 8.25 20.32 -1.45
CA GLN A 272 9.47 19.55 -1.63
C GLN A 272 9.48 18.25 -0.81
N TRP A 273 8.95 18.26 0.41
CA TRP A 273 9.11 17.19 1.37
C TRP A 273 7.88 16.33 1.61
N HIS A 274 6.67 16.85 1.39
CA HIS A 274 5.46 16.23 1.93
C HIS A 274 4.40 15.88 0.89
N PHE A 275 4.52 16.31 -0.35
CA PHE A 275 3.50 16.07 -1.37
C PHE A 275 4.03 15.41 -2.63
N GLU A 276 3.24 14.53 -3.22
CA GLU A 276 3.52 13.88 -4.50
C GLU A 276 3.24 14.85 -5.65
N LEU A 277 4.27 15.22 -6.41
CA LEU A 277 4.15 16.12 -7.56
C LEU A 277 4.31 15.43 -8.92
N THR A 278 4.89 14.23 -8.94
CA THR A 278 5.27 13.54 -10.19
C THR A 278 4.23 12.55 -10.69
N VAL A 279 3.19 12.29 -9.91
CA VAL A 279 2.09 11.38 -10.29
C VAL A 279 0.76 12.14 -10.22
N ASN A 280 0.10 12.27 -11.37
CA ASN A 280 -1.25 12.80 -11.45
C ASN A 280 -2.27 11.66 -11.30
N THR A 281 -3.46 11.98 -10.81
CA THR A 281 -4.54 11.02 -10.62
C THR A 281 -5.86 11.55 -11.17
N PRO A 282 -6.83 10.67 -11.50
CA PRO A 282 -8.16 11.11 -11.89
C PRO A 282 -8.82 12.06 -10.91
N ASN A 283 -8.66 11.82 -9.61
CA ASN A 283 -9.22 12.67 -8.56
C ASN A 283 -8.57 14.07 -8.55
N ILE A 284 -7.27 14.16 -8.73
CA ILE A 284 -6.57 15.44 -8.81
C ILE A 284 -7.07 16.22 -10.03
N VAL A 285 -7.17 15.59 -11.19
CA VAL A 285 -7.67 16.23 -12.43
C VAL A 285 -9.10 16.72 -12.23
N GLU A 286 -9.99 15.89 -11.71
CA GLU A 286 -11.39 16.25 -11.48
C GLU A 286 -11.54 17.39 -10.47
N ASN A 287 -10.82 17.32 -9.36
CA ASN A 287 -10.85 18.35 -8.32
C ASN A 287 -10.25 19.67 -8.83
N TYR A 288 -9.17 19.62 -9.59
CA TYR A 288 -8.58 20.79 -10.22
C TYR A 288 -9.55 21.43 -11.23
N ALA A 289 -10.18 20.63 -12.08
CA ALA A 289 -11.17 21.09 -13.06
C ALA A 289 -12.35 21.79 -12.36
N THR A 290 -12.88 21.19 -11.31
CA THR A 290 -14.01 21.73 -10.55
C THR A 290 -13.63 23.00 -9.79
N LEU A 291 -12.50 22.99 -9.12
CA LEU A 291 -12.02 24.11 -8.31
C LEU A 291 -11.68 25.35 -9.16
N THR A 292 -11.05 25.14 -10.30
CA THR A 292 -10.61 26.22 -11.21
C THR A 292 -11.65 26.59 -12.26
N ARG A 293 -12.69 25.76 -12.43
CA ARG A 293 -13.69 25.90 -13.49
C ARG A 293 -13.06 25.96 -14.89
N SER A 294 -12.00 25.18 -15.10
CA SER A 294 -11.29 25.13 -16.37
C SER A 294 -12.19 24.64 -17.49
N GLU A 295 -12.40 25.46 -18.51
CA GLU A 295 -13.21 25.11 -19.67
C GLU A 295 -12.66 23.90 -20.42
N SER A 296 -11.34 23.71 -20.44
CA SER A 296 -10.69 22.59 -21.11
C SER A 296 -10.82 21.26 -20.35
N LEU A 297 -10.97 21.29 -19.02
CA LEU A 297 -11.02 20.10 -18.17
C LEU A 297 -12.43 19.74 -17.68
N LEU A 298 -13.34 20.72 -17.56
CA LEU A 298 -14.72 20.46 -17.12
C LEU A 298 -15.42 19.35 -17.93
N PRO A 299 -15.21 19.21 -19.25
CA PRO A 299 -15.79 18.09 -20.02
C PRO A 299 -15.36 16.71 -19.54
N PHE A 300 -14.26 16.58 -18.79
CA PHE A 300 -13.80 15.30 -18.24
C PHE A 300 -14.46 14.91 -16.93
N VAL A 301 -15.05 15.88 -16.23
CA VAL A 301 -15.72 15.66 -14.94
C VAL A 301 -16.86 14.65 -15.11
N GLY A 302 -16.83 13.60 -14.29
CA GLY A 302 -17.78 12.50 -14.36
C GLY A 302 -17.48 11.42 -15.41
N ASP A 303 -16.48 11.64 -16.28
CA ASP A 303 -16.02 10.65 -17.27
C ASP A 303 -14.73 9.97 -16.76
N LYS A 304 -14.90 8.84 -16.09
CA LYS A 304 -13.79 8.13 -15.45
C LYS A 304 -12.68 7.73 -16.43
N ALA A 305 -13.05 7.25 -17.61
CA ALA A 305 -12.07 6.80 -18.62
C ALA A 305 -11.22 7.96 -19.15
N LYS A 306 -11.85 9.11 -19.41
CA LYS A 306 -11.13 10.32 -19.87
C LYS A 306 -10.25 10.92 -18.77
N LEU A 307 -10.72 10.95 -17.53
CA LEU A 307 -9.91 11.40 -16.38
C LEU A 307 -8.67 10.51 -16.21
N GLN A 308 -8.85 9.20 -16.28
CA GLN A 308 -7.75 8.24 -16.16
C GLN A 308 -6.71 8.42 -17.28
N HIS A 309 -7.16 8.52 -18.51
CA HIS A 309 -6.27 8.71 -19.67
C HIS A 309 -5.50 10.04 -19.56
N TYR A 310 -6.19 11.12 -19.21
CA TYR A 310 -5.56 12.43 -19.03
C TYR A 310 -4.52 12.42 -17.91
N ALA A 311 -4.87 11.88 -16.74
CA ALA A 311 -3.96 11.78 -15.60
C ALA A 311 -2.72 10.95 -15.91
N ALA A 312 -2.87 9.84 -16.63
CA ALA A 312 -1.75 8.97 -16.99
C ALA A 312 -0.78 9.63 -17.98
N SER A 313 -1.26 10.53 -18.84
CA SER A 313 -0.47 11.18 -19.91
C SER A 313 0.02 12.58 -19.55
N THR A 314 -0.53 13.22 -18.52
CA THR A 314 -0.28 14.62 -18.20
C THR A 314 0.12 14.79 -16.75
N PRO A 315 1.40 15.10 -16.48
CA PRO A 315 1.84 15.42 -15.12
C PRO A 315 1.10 16.63 -14.53
N ILE A 316 1.08 16.73 -13.20
CA ILE A 316 0.37 17.82 -12.50
C ILE A 316 0.86 19.19 -12.99
N VAL A 317 2.17 19.39 -13.10
CA VAL A 317 2.74 20.67 -13.55
C VAL A 317 2.30 21.02 -14.98
N ASP A 318 2.22 20.04 -15.85
CA ASP A 318 1.78 20.24 -17.25
C ASP A 318 0.27 20.46 -17.34
N MET A 319 -0.53 19.80 -16.52
CA MET A 319 -1.95 20.09 -16.38
C MET A 319 -2.19 21.56 -16.01
N VAL A 320 -1.47 22.08 -15.03
CA VAL A 320 -1.55 23.47 -14.62
C VAL A 320 -1.09 24.40 -15.74
N ARG A 321 -0.05 24.03 -16.48
CA ARG A 321 0.45 24.83 -17.62
C ARG A 321 -0.56 24.90 -18.77
N PHE A 322 -1.19 23.77 -19.13
CA PHE A 322 -2.16 23.69 -20.22
C PHE A 322 -3.53 24.25 -19.85
N SER A 323 -3.87 24.24 -18.59
CA SER A 323 -5.12 24.76 -18.04
C SER A 323 -4.82 25.71 -16.89
N PRO A 324 -4.26 26.91 -17.18
CA PRO A 324 -3.79 27.85 -16.17
C PRO A 324 -4.91 28.32 -15.23
N ALA A 325 -4.57 28.42 -13.96
CA ALA A 325 -5.46 28.98 -12.96
C ALA A 325 -4.64 29.64 -11.84
N GLN A 326 -5.29 30.48 -11.08
CA GLN A 326 -4.74 31.02 -9.84
C GLN A 326 -5.37 30.28 -8.67
N LEU A 327 -4.52 29.71 -7.81
CA LEU A 327 -4.92 29.03 -6.57
C LEU A 327 -4.18 29.67 -5.40
N ASP A 328 -4.80 29.67 -4.23
CA ASP A 328 -4.07 29.93 -3.00
C ASP A 328 -3.31 28.66 -2.55
N ALA A 329 -2.38 28.84 -1.61
CA ALA A 329 -1.52 27.76 -1.15
C ALA A 329 -2.29 26.62 -0.49
N ASP A 330 -3.31 26.92 0.30
CA ASP A 330 -4.13 25.89 0.97
C ASP A 330 -4.97 25.10 -0.04
N ALA A 331 -5.50 25.75 -1.07
CA ALA A 331 -6.21 25.07 -2.15
C ALA A 331 -5.29 24.12 -2.91
N LEU A 332 -4.06 24.53 -3.18
CA LEU A 332 -3.07 23.67 -3.85
C LEU A 332 -2.77 22.40 -3.03
N ILE A 333 -2.39 22.54 -1.77
CA ILE A 333 -2.07 21.36 -0.93
C ILE A 333 -3.29 20.48 -0.69
N GLY A 334 -4.49 21.04 -0.70
CA GLY A 334 -5.75 20.26 -0.61
C GLY A 334 -6.03 19.39 -1.84
N LEU A 335 -5.43 19.69 -3.00
CA LEU A 335 -5.52 18.88 -4.22
C LEU A 335 -4.53 17.70 -4.22
N LEU A 336 -3.38 17.85 -3.57
CA LEU A 336 -2.25 16.96 -3.69
C LEU A 336 -2.37 15.78 -2.73
N ARG A 337 -1.78 14.66 -3.12
CA ARG A 337 -1.60 13.52 -2.24
C ARG A 337 -0.33 13.67 -1.41
N PRO A 338 -0.27 13.09 -0.21
CA PRO A 338 0.96 12.99 0.54
C PRO A 338 2.05 12.26 -0.24
N LEU A 339 3.29 12.67 -0.05
CA LEU A 339 4.45 11.96 -0.57
C LEU A 339 4.55 10.60 0.10
N THR A 340 4.75 9.55 -0.69
CA THR A 340 5.00 8.20 -0.20
C THR A 340 6.38 7.71 -0.64
N PRO A 341 7.04 6.86 0.16
CA PRO A 341 8.32 6.27 -0.26
C PRO A 341 8.13 5.35 -1.45
N ARG A 342 9.22 5.09 -2.16
CA ARG A 342 9.26 4.07 -3.23
C ARG A 342 9.99 2.85 -2.75
N LEU A 343 9.50 1.69 -3.17
CA LEU A 343 10.11 0.39 -2.87
C LEU A 343 10.95 -0.06 -4.05
N TYR A 344 12.17 -0.47 -3.76
CA TYR A 344 13.08 -1.10 -4.73
C TYR A 344 13.47 -2.47 -4.23
N SER A 345 13.36 -3.48 -5.09
CA SER A 345 13.82 -4.83 -4.75
C SER A 345 15.31 -4.82 -4.42
N ILE A 346 15.69 -5.46 -3.33
CA ILE A 346 17.08 -5.54 -2.90
C ILE A 346 17.82 -6.54 -3.80
N ALA A 347 18.95 -6.13 -4.31
CA ALA A 347 19.79 -6.90 -5.25
C ALA A 347 21.08 -7.45 -4.63
N SER A 348 21.30 -7.24 -3.33
CA SER A 348 22.46 -7.70 -2.59
C SER A 348 22.14 -8.79 -1.58
N SER A 349 23.17 -9.55 -1.22
CA SER A 349 23.15 -10.47 -0.07
C SER A 349 23.84 -9.80 1.10
N GLN A 350 23.16 -9.61 2.22
CA GLN A 350 23.76 -8.98 3.41
C GLN A 350 24.94 -9.78 3.98
N ALA A 351 24.95 -11.09 3.77
CA ALA A 351 26.09 -11.92 4.16
C ALA A 351 27.39 -11.58 3.41
N GLU A 352 27.28 -10.97 2.23
CA GLU A 352 28.44 -10.56 1.41
C GLU A 352 28.81 -9.09 1.59
N VAL A 353 27.81 -8.21 1.76
CA VAL A 353 28.03 -6.75 1.75
C VAL A 353 27.85 -6.10 3.13
N GLU A 354 27.57 -6.92 4.15
CA GLU A 354 27.50 -6.51 5.58
C GLU A 354 26.57 -5.33 5.85
N SER A 355 27.13 -4.12 5.98
CA SER A 355 26.38 -2.90 6.32
C SER A 355 25.77 -2.19 5.10
N GLU A 356 25.87 -2.75 3.93
CA GLU A 356 25.34 -2.13 2.71
C GLU A 356 24.06 -2.80 2.22
N VAL A 357 23.31 -2.05 1.43
CA VAL A 357 22.19 -2.57 0.64
C VAL A 357 22.28 -2.02 -0.77
N HIS A 358 22.17 -2.91 -1.75
CA HIS A 358 22.26 -2.56 -3.17
C HIS A 358 20.89 -2.67 -3.84
N VAL A 359 20.56 -1.71 -4.68
CA VAL A 359 19.36 -1.70 -5.50
C VAL A 359 19.68 -1.32 -6.94
N THR A 360 18.88 -1.80 -7.86
CA THR A 360 18.93 -1.41 -9.27
C THR A 360 17.78 -0.50 -9.58
N VAL A 361 18.07 0.72 -10.03
CA VAL A 361 17.09 1.78 -10.25
C VAL A 361 17.00 2.12 -11.73
N GLY A 362 15.85 1.85 -12.35
CA GLY A 362 15.51 2.40 -13.65
C GLY A 362 15.08 3.85 -13.49
N VAL A 363 15.82 4.78 -14.08
CA VAL A 363 15.52 6.21 -13.96
C VAL A 363 14.43 6.57 -14.96
N VAL A 364 13.30 7.02 -14.45
CA VAL A 364 12.18 7.46 -15.29
C VAL A 364 12.48 8.85 -15.84
N ARG A 365 12.60 8.96 -17.15
CA ARG A 365 12.78 10.22 -17.88
C ARG A 365 11.88 10.26 -19.10
N TYR A 366 11.23 11.38 -19.33
CA TYR A 366 10.34 11.57 -20.47
C TYR A 366 10.24 13.05 -20.82
N ASP A 367 9.57 13.34 -21.92
CA ASP A 367 9.38 14.70 -22.42
C ASP A 367 7.89 15.00 -22.59
N ILE A 368 7.48 16.21 -22.18
CA ILE A 368 6.15 16.74 -22.39
C ILE A 368 6.28 18.05 -23.18
N GLU A 369 6.01 18.01 -24.46
CA GLU A 369 6.07 19.16 -25.35
C GLU A 369 7.38 19.96 -25.23
N GLY A 370 8.52 19.25 -25.25
CA GLY A 370 9.85 19.84 -25.18
C GLY A 370 10.34 20.14 -23.76
N ARG A 371 9.60 19.77 -22.73
CA ARG A 371 10.01 19.91 -21.33
C ARG A 371 10.40 18.56 -20.75
N ALA A 372 11.63 18.48 -20.25
CA ALA A 372 12.13 17.29 -19.58
C ALA A 372 11.38 17.04 -18.25
N ARG A 373 10.92 15.82 -18.09
CA ARG A 373 10.26 15.34 -16.85
C ARG A 373 10.97 14.09 -16.35
N ALA A 374 10.84 13.82 -15.07
CA ALA A 374 11.47 12.66 -14.44
C ALA A 374 10.59 12.10 -13.31
N GLY A 375 10.76 10.82 -13.03
CA GLY A 375 10.16 10.19 -11.86
C GLY A 375 10.76 10.75 -10.56
N GLY A 376 9.95 10.91 -9.51
CA GLY A 376 10.36 11.58 -8.26
C GLY A 376 11.52 10.87 -7.57
N ALA A 377 11.32 9.63 -7.14
CA ALA A 377 12.33 8.87 -6.40
C ALA A 377 13.53 8.48 -7.26
N SER A 378 13.31 8.02 -8.49
CA SER A 378 14.41 7.57 -9.36
C SER A 378 15.35 8.71 -9.74
N SER A 379 14.83 9.90 -10.05
CA SER A 379 15.65 11.06 -10.35
C SER A 379 16.31 11.65 -9.10
N PHE A 380 15.67 11.57 -7.94
CA PHE A 380 16.29 11.92 -6.67
C PHE A 380 17.57 11.13 -6.42
N LEU A 381 17.47 9.80 -6.52
CA LEU A 381 18.63 8.91 -6.33
C LEU A 381 19.71 9.10 -7.39
N ALA A 382 19.30 9.24 -8.66
CA ALA A 382 20.24 9.32 -9.78
C ALA A 382 20.93 10.69 -9.89
N ASP A 383 20.21 11.78 -9.61
CA ASP A 383 20.64 13.12 -10.01
C ASP A 383 20.81 14.10 -8.84
N ARG A 384 20.12 13.88 -7.69
CA ARG A 384 20.03 14.90 -6.65
C ARG A 384 20.64 14.52 -5.30
N VAL A 385 20.95 13.24 -5.08
CA VAL A 385 21.72 12.82 -3.90
C VAL A 385 23.19 12.79 -4.28
N GLU A 386 23.99 13.56 -3.57
CA GLU A 386 25.44 13.56 -3.72
C GLU A 386 26.05 12.28 -3.11
N GLU A 387 27.27 11.95 -3.50
CA GLU A 387 28.04 10.88 -2.86
C GLU A 387 28.15 11.16 -1.35
N GLU A 388 27.93 10.15 -0.53
CA GLU A 388 27.79 10.24 0.93
C GLU A 388 26.59 11.09 1.42
N GLY A 389 25.71 11.50 0.52
CA GLY A 389 24.48 12.22 0.86
C GLY A 389 23.47 11.35 1.57
N GLU A 390 22.63 11.99 2.40
CA GLU A 390 21.62 11.31 3.19
C GLU A 390 20.48 10.75 2.33
N VAL A 391 20.13 9.50 2.59
CA VAL A 391 18.92 8.84 2.07
C VAL A 391 18.20 8.18 3.24
N ARG A 392 16.93 8.50 3.42
CA ARG A 392 16.11 7.90 4.48
C ARG A 392 15.47 6.63 3.98
N VAL A 393 15.75 5.52 4.66
CA VAL A 393 15.40 4.17 4.22
C VAL A 393 14.78 3.32 5.33
N PHE A 394 14.06 2.31 4.92
CA PHE A 394 13.56 1.23 5.78
C PHE A 394 13.48 -0.07 4.96
N ILE A 395 13.38 -1.20 5.63
CA ILE A 395 13.21 -2.49 4.96
C ILE A 395 11.73 -2.89 4.99
N GLU A 396 11.24 -3.24 3.83
CA GLU A 396 9.95 -3.88 3.63
C GLU A 396 10.19 -5.37 3.45
N HIS A 397 9.88 -6.14 4.49
CA HIS A 397 10.09 -7.59 4.46
C HIS A 397 9.08 -8.29 3.55
N ASN A 398 9.56 -9.25 2.78
CA ASN A 398 8.76 -10.09 1.92
C ASN A 398 8.88 -11.55 2.40
N ASP A 399 7.94 -11.99 3.21
CA ASP A 399 7.94 -13.34 3.77
C ASP A 399 7.54 -14.43 2.76
N ASN A 400 7.33 -14.06 1.50
CA ASN A 400 6.88 -14.96 0.42
C ASN A 400 7.98 -15.31 -0.57
N PHE A 401 9.24 -14.95 -0.28
CA PHE A 401 10.37 -15.20 -1.17
C PHE A 401 11.13 -16.47 -0.78
#